data_c617fd1e859f4385334f92a50fd18564
#
_entry.id   c617fd1e859f4385334f92a50fd18564
#
_cell.length_a   1.000
_cell.length_b   1.000
_cell.length_c   1.000
_cell.angle_alpha   90.00
_cell.angle_beta   90.00
_cell.angle_gamma   90.00
#
_symmetry.space_group_name_H-M   'P 1'
#
loop_
_entity.id
_entity.type
_entity.pdbx_description
1 polymer ?
#
loop_
_entity_poly.entity_id
_entity_poly.type
_entity_poly.pdbx_seq_one_letter_code
_entity_poly.pdbx_strand_id
1 'polypeptide(L)'
;MRLVDTSAWIEWLIGSPTGEAVTAHLPEQSDWLVPTMVQLELTKWLTREVGEDKTDQVIAFTQLCHVVPLDTEIALAAAEACRVHKLATADAIVFATARVHDAVLITCDAHFDGLPGVTRIEKIKA
;
A
#
# COMPACT_ATOMS: atom_id res chain seq x y z
N MET A 1 11.97 1.34 6.64
CA MET A 1 10.66 1.89 6.21
C MET A 1 9.69 0.77 5.89
N ARG A 2 8.41 1.07 6.02
CA ARG A 2 7.34 0.15 5.64
C ARG A 2 6.41 0.85 4.67
N LEU A 3 6.02 0.13 3.63
CA LEU A 3 5.01 0.54 2.67
C LEU A 3 3.74 -0.25 2.97
N VAL A 4 2.65 0.44 3.29
CA VAL A 4 1.35 -0.19 3.55
C VAL A 4 0.57 -0.16 2.25
N ASP A 5 0.24 -1.34 1.71
CA ASP A 5 -0.54 -1.48 0.50
C ASP A 5 -1.98 -1.02 0.72
N THR A 6 -2.64 -0.60 -0.35
CA THR A 6 -4.03 -0.12 -0.31
C THR A 6 -4.95 -1.10 0.40
N SER A 7 -4.80 -2.40 0.17
CA SER A 7 -5.63 -3.43 0.82
C SER A 7 -5.54 -3.36 2.34
N ALA A 8 -4.34 -3.16 2.88
CA ALA A 8 -4.13 -3.06 4.32
C ALA A 8 -4.62 -1.71 4.87
N TRP A 9 -4.43 -0.62 4.13
CA TRP A 9 -4.99 0.69 4.48
C TRP A 9 -6.50 0.60 4.67
N ILE A 10 -7.19 -0.01 3.71
CA ILE A 10 -8.66 -0.12 3.73
C ILE A 10 -9.12 -0.89 4.96
N GLU A 11 -8.52 -2.05 5.25
CA GLU A 11 -8.90 -2.86 6.41
C GLU A 11 -8.69 -2.09 7.72
N TRP A 12 -7.59 -1.35 7.82
CA TRP A 12 -7.34 -0.51 8.99
C TRP A 12 -8.36 0.62 9.12
N LEU A 13 -8.65 1.31 8.02
CA LEU A 13 -9.57 2.46 8.02
C LEU A 13 -11.01 2.08 8.35
N ILE A 14 -11.47 0.90 7.92
CA ILE A 14 -12.83 0.44 8.23
C ILE A 14 -12.94 -0.24 9.60
N GLY A 15 -11.82 -0.44 10.29
CA GLY A 15 -11.82 -1.02 11.63
C GLY A 15 -12.23 -2.49 11.68
N SER A 16 -11.95 -3.24 10.60
CA SER A 16 -12.25 -4.67 10.55
C SER A 16 -11.37 -5.49 11.50
N PRO A 17 -11.72 -6.76 11.79
CA PRO A 17 -10.81 -7.64 12.52
C PRO A 17 -9.44 -7.78 11.85
N THR A 18 -9.41 -7.81 10.53
CA THR A 18 -8.14 -7.79 9.77
C THR A 18 -7.40 -6.47 10.00
N GLY A 19 -8.11 -5.36 10.06
CA GLY A 19 -7.55 -4.04 10.35
C GLY A 19 -6.87 -3.96 11.71
N GLU A 20 -7.42 -4.64 12.72
CA GLU A 20 -6.77 -4.74 14.03
C GLU A 20 -5.42 -5.47 13.92
N ALA A 21 -5.37 -6.55 13.13
CA ALA A 21 -4.13 -7.26 12.88
C ALA A 21 -3.12 -6.39 12.12
N VAL A 22 -3.60 -5.57 11.18
CA VAL A 22 -2.75 -4.60 10.45
C VAL A 22 -2.12 -3.59 11.40
N THR A 23 -2.84 -3.15 12.43
CA THR A 23 -2.37 -2.13 13.38
C THR A 23 -1.01 -2.49 13.97
N ALA A 24 -0.76 -3.76 14.28
CA ALA A 24 0.50 -4.22 14.85
C ALA A 24 1.70 -4.02 13.91
N HIS A 25 1.46 -3.82 12.61
CA HIS A 25 2.50 -3.68 11.59
C HIS A 25 2.67 -2.25 11.09
N LEU A 26 1.82 -1.32 11.52
CA LEU A 26 1.87 0.06 11.05
C LEU A 26 3.12 0.77 11.58
N PRO A 27 3.85 1.48 10.69
CA PRO A 27 5.01 2.25 11.13
C PRO A 27 4.59 3.61 11.69
N GLU A 28 5.53 4.32 12.27
CA GLU A 28 5.36 5.75 12.53
C GLU A 28 5.40 6.51 11.20
N GLN A 29 4.84 7.72 11.18
CA GLN A 29 4.75 8.53 9.96
C GLN A 29 6.12 8.75 9.29
N SER A 30 7.17 8.94 10.09
CA SER A 30 8.53 9.14 9.56
C SER A 30 9.09 7.91 8.82
N ASP A 31 8.57 6.72 9.11
CA ASP A 31 8.97 5.45 8.49
C ASP A 31 7.90 4.87 7.56
N TRP A 32 6.86 5.63 7.29
CA TRP A 32 5.72 5.19 6.49
C TRP A 32 5.86 5.69 5.06
N LEU A 33 6.16 4.77 4.16
CA LEU A 33 6.33 5.05 2.74
C LEU A 33 4.97 4.97 2.05
N VAL A 34 4.58 6.06 1.38
CA VAL A 34 3.30 6.13 0.67
C VAL A 34 3.53 6.41 -0.81
N PRO A 35 3.38 5.42 -1.69
CA PRO A 35 3.41 5.68 -3.13
C PRO A 35 2.21 6.53 -3.55
N THR A 36 2.41 7.41 -4.54
CA THR A 36 1.27 8.16 -5.11
C THR A 36 0.21 7.23 -5.70
N MET A 37 0.59 6.03 -6.15
CA MET A 37 -0.37 5.01 -6.58
C MET A 37 -1.33 4.61 -5.44
N VAL A 38 -0.84 4.51 -4.21
CA VAL A 38 -1.69 4.20 -3.06
C VAL A 38 -2.63 5.38 -2.77
N GLN A 39 -2.14 6.62 -2.86
CA GLN A 39 -3.01 7.79 -2.71
C GLN A 39 -4.13 7.78 -3.76
N LEU A 40 -3.80 7.42 -5.00
CA LEU A 40 -4.79 7.32 -6.07
C LEU A 40 -5.85 6.26 -5.75
N GLU A 41 -5.44 5.07 -5.38
CA GLU A 41 -6.34 3.97 -5.07
C GLU A 41 -7.22 4.26 -3.85
N LEU A 42 -6.63 4.84 -2.79
CA LEU A 42 -7.37 5.25 -1.60
C LEU A 42 -8.40 6.32 -1.92
N THR A 43 -8.03 7.32 -2.73
CA THR A 43 -8.94 8.38 -3.14
C THR A 43 -10.14 7.81 -3.88
N LYS A 44 -9.90 6.92 -4.82
CA LYS A 44 -10.98 6.27 -5.59
C LYS A 44 -11.93 5.49 -4.66
N TRP A 45 -11.37 4.66 -3.80
CA TRP A 45 -12.16 3.79 -2.94
C TRP A 45 -12.93 4.59 -1.88
N LEU A 46 -12.26 5.50 -1.18
CA LEU A 46 -12.87 6.29 -0.11
C LEU A 46 -13.96 7.22 -0.62
N THR A 47 -13.73 7.89 -1.76
CA THR A 47 -14.73 8.79 -2.35
C THR A 47 -15.99 8.03 -2.71
N ARG A 48 -15.85 6.82 -3.24
CA ARG A 48 -16.98 5.97 -3.62
C ARG A 48 -17.71 5.40 -2.41
N GLU A 49 -16.98 4.90 -1.40
CA GLU A 49 -17.54 4.10 -0.31
C GLU A 49 -17.86 4.89 0.95
N VAL A 50 -17.16 6.00 1.20
CA VAL A 50 -17.26 6.72 2.47
C VAL A 50 -17.64 8.20 2.27
N GLY A 51 -17.04 8.87 1.28
CA GLY A 51 -17.32 10.26 0.97
C GLY A 51 -16.08 11.14 0.95
N GLU A 52 -16.25 12.37 0.45
CA GLU A 52 -15.16 13.31 0.21
C GLU A 52 -14.46 13.77 1.49
N ASP A 53 -15.20 14.03 2.56
CA ASP A 53 -14.63 14.53 3.81
C ASP A 53 -13.63 13.55 4.40
N LYS A 54 -13.99 12.28 4.44
CA LYS A 54 -13.10 11.23 4.94
C LYS A 54 -11.90 11.06 4.02
N THR A 55 -12.13 11.13 2.71
CA THR A 55 -11.05 11.05 1.72
C THR A 55 -10.03 12.16 1.97
N ASP A 56 -10.48 13.40 2.14
CA ASP A 56 -9.58 14.53 2.38
C ASP A 56 -8.77 14.36 3.65
N GLN A 57 -9.39 13.86 4.72
CA GLN A 57 -8.69 13.58 5.98
C GLN A 57 -7.60 12.53 5.81
N VAL A 58 -7.89 11.44 5.10
CA VAL A 58 -6.93 10.35 4.89
C VAL A 58 -5.77 10.82 4.00
N ILE A 59 -6.05 11.55 2.93
CA ILE A 59 -5.00 12.07 2.06
C ILE A 59 -4.12 13.06 2.82
N ALA A 60 -4.70 13.92 3.64
CA ALA A 60 -3.92 14.82 4.50
C ALA A 60 -2.98 14.05 5.44
N PHE A 61 -3.46 12.94 6.01
CA PHE A 61 -2.61 12.06 6.82
C PHE A 61 -1.45 11.49 6.01
N THR A 62 -1.71 11.00 4.78
CA THR A 62 -0.64 10.45 3.93
C THR A 62 0.44 11.47 3.62
N GLN A 63 0.07 12.76 3.52
CA GLN A 63 1.04 13.82 3.23
C GLN A 63 1.99 14.11 4.40
N LEU A 64 1.67 13.64 5.58
CA LEU A 64 2.57 13.68 6.74
C LEU A 64 3.55 12.50 6.76
N CYS A 65 3.34 11.52 5.90
CA CYS A 65 4.21 10.37 5.71
C CYS A 65 5.26 10.67 4.64
N HIS A 66 6.05 9.68 4.27
CA HIS A 66 7.04 9.82 3.20
C HIS A 66 6.39 9.45 1.86
N VAL A 67 5.85 10.45 1.16
CA VAL A 67 5.19 10.26 -0.13
C VAL A 67 6.22 10.20 -1.24
N VAL A 68 6.13 9.19 -2.11
CA VAL A 68 7.03 9.02 -3.25
C VAL A 68 6.24 8.89 -4.54
N PRO A 69 6.62 9.65 -5.58
CA PRO A 69 5.96 9.58 -6.87
C PRO A 69 6.46 8.37 -7.69
N LEU A 70 5.67 8.00 -8.69
CA LEU A 70 6.11 7.05 -9.71
C LEU A 70 7.11 7.76 -10.62
N ASP A 71 8.39 7.47 -10.44
CA ASP A 71 9.45 8.00 -11.27
C ASP A 71 9.95 6.96 -12.27
N THR A 72 10.95 7.31 -13.08
CA THR A 72 11.50 6.42 -14.11
C THR A 72 12.10 5.15 -13.51
N GLU A 73 12.84 5.28 -12.42
CA GLU A 73 13.45 4.13 -11.75
C GLU A 73 12.39 3.12 -11.30
N ILE A 74 11.34 3.62 -10.66
CA ILE A 74 10.24 2.76 -10.20
C ILE A 74 9.47 2.18 -11.39
N ALA A 75 9.22 2.98 -12.43
CA ALA A 75 8.52 2.51 -13.62
C ALA A 75 9.24 1.32 -14.28
N LEU A 76 10.55 1.41 -14.44
CA LEU A 76 11.34 0.34 -15.04
C LEU A 76 11.39 -0.90 -14.13
N ALA A 77 11.54 -0.70 -12.83
CA ALA A 77 11.50 -1.80 -11.85
C ALA A 77 10.13 -2.48 -11.84
N ALA A 78 9.04 -1.71 -11.97
CA ALA A 78 7.69 -2.24 -12.05
C ALA A 78 7.48 -3.07 -13.31
N ALA A 79 7.97 -2.61 -14.45
CA ALA A 79 7.90 -3.38 -15.70
C ALA A 79 8.60 -4.74 -15.54
N GLU A 80 9.75 -4.78 -14.90
CA GLU A 80 10.47 -6.03 -14.60
C GLU A 80 9.66 -6.92 -13.66
N ALA A 81 9.03 -6.35 -12.62
CA ALA A 81 8.18 -7.11 -11.71
C ALA A 81 6.96 -7.73 -12.41
N CYS A 82 6.36 -7.01 -13.37
CA CYS A 82 5.29 -7.56 -14.20
C CYS A 82 5.78 -8.80 -14.96
N ARG A 83 6.97 -8.73 -15.52
CA ARG A 83 7.54 -9.82 -16.33
C ARG A 83 7.92 -11.02 -15.46
N VAL A 84 8.63 -10.78 -14.36
CA VAL A 84 9.21 -11.85 -13.52
C VAL A 84 8.17 -12.46 -12.60
N HIS A 85 7.38 -11.62 -11.94
CA HIS A 85 6.43 -12.08 -10.90
C HIS A 85 4.98 -12.15 -11.39
N LYS A 86 4.73 -11.79 -12.64
CA LYS A 86 3.38 -11.82 -13.23
C LYS A 86 2.38 -10.93 -12.51
N LEU A 87 2.85 -9.83 -11.93
CA LEU A 87 1.99 -8.87 -11.27
C LEU A 87 1.24 -7.99 -12.26
N ALA A 88 0.01 -7.63 -11.91
CA ALA A 88 -0.72 -6.57 -12.62
C ALA A 88 0.01 -5.23 -12.42
N THR A 89 -0.21 -4.29 -13.33
CA THR A 89 0.54 -3.02 -13.36
C THR A 89 0.51 -2.27 -12.03
N ALA A 90 -0.67 -2.08 -11.43
CA ALA A 90 -0.78 -1.35 -10.17
C ALA A 90 -0.01 -2.04 -9.03
N ASP A 91 -0.17 -3.36 -8.91
CA ASP A 91 0.56 -4.16 -7.91
C ASP A 91 2.07 -4.09 -8.12
N ALA A 92 2.50 -4.14 -9.39
CA ALA A 92 3.91 -4.07 -9.74
C ALA A 92 4.52 -2.71 -9.34
N ILE A 93 3.77 -1.63 -9.51
CA ILE A 93 4.22 -0.28 -9.10
C ILE A 93 4.41 -0.22 -7.59
N VAL A 94 3.46 -0.74 -6.83
CA VAL A 94 3.55 -0.77 -5.36
C VAL A 94 4.74 -1.61 -4.91
N PHE A 95 4.86 -2.81 -5.47
CA PHE A 95 5.97 -3.71 -5.14
C PHE A 95 7.33 -3.10 -5.48
N ALA A 96 7.46 -2.55 -6.69
CA ALA A 96 8.70 -1.91 -7.13
C ALA A 96 9.08 -0.71 -6.26
N THR A 97 8.09 0.09 -5.85
CA THR A 97 8.33 1.22 -4.95
C THR A 97 8.94 0.74 -3.63
N ALA A 98 8.40 -0.33 -3.06
CA ALA A 98 8.94 -0.91 -1.83
C ALA A 98 10.38 -1.41 -2.04
N ARG A 99 10.66 -2.09 -3.15
CA ARG A 99 11.99 -2.63 -3.42
C ARG A 99 13.03 -1.55 -3.65
N VAL A 100 12.69 -0.52 -4.42
CA VAL A 100 13.61 0.60 -4.72
C VAL A 100 13.98 1.34 -3.42
N HIS A 101 13.04 1.49 -2.50
CA HIS A 101 13.26 2.18 -1.23
C HIS A 101 13.67 1.26 -0.08
N ASP A 102 13.91 -0.02 -0.36
CA ASP A 102 14.27 -1.01 0.66
C ASP A 102 13.27 -1.03 1.83
N ALA A 103 11.99 -0.96 1.50
CA ALA A 103 10.90 -0.97 2.47
C ALA A 103 10.23 -2.35 2.50
N VAL A 104 9.76 -2.74 3.69
CA VAL A 104 8.91 -3.93 3.82
C VAL A 104 7.51 -3.56 3.34
N LEU A 105 6.93 -4.39 2.47
CA LEU A 105 5.57 -4.23 1.97
C LEU A 105 4.59 -4.96 2.88
N ILE A 106 3.69 -4.21 3.52
CA ILE A 106 2.62 -4.74 4.36
C ILE A 106 1.34 -4.79 3.53
N THR A 107 0.78 -5.97 3.33
CA THR A 107 -0.38 -6.16 2.45
C THR A 107 -1.35 -7.19 3.00
N CYS A 108 -2.61 -7.12 2.58
CA CYS A 108 -3.60 -8.17 2.80
C CYS A 108 -3.89 -8.95 1.50
N ASP A 109 -3.19 -8.63 0.41
CA ASP A 109 -3.46 -9.17 -0.93
C ASP A 109 -2.55 -10.37 -1.21
N ALA A 110 -3.17 -11.51 -1.50
CA ALA A 110 -2.46 -12.75 -1.82
C ALA A 110 -1.64 -12.69 -3.12
N HIS A 111 -1.89 -11.69 -3.99
CA HIS A 111 -1.12 -11.51 -5.21
C HIS A 111 0.39 -11.33 -4.94
N PHE A 112 0.75 -10.86 -3.74
CA PHE A 112 2.14 -10.63 -3.36
C PHE A 112 2.79 -11.81 -2.65
N ASP A 113 2.09 -12.94 -2.50
CA ASP A 113 2.61 -14.10 -1.78
C ASP A 113 3.89 -14.63 -2.43
N GLY A 114 4.85 -14.97 -1.59
CA GLY A 114 6.14 -15.54 -2.01
C GLY A 114 7.14 -14.54 -2.56
N LEU A 115 6.78 -13.24 -2.62
CA LEU A 115 7.71 -12.22 -3.11
C LEU A 115 8.61 -11.71 -1.99
N PRO A 116 9.85 -11.29 -2.33
CA PRO A 116 10.79 -10.81 -1.32
C PRO A 116 10.31 -9.50 -0.67
N GLY A 117 10.55 -9.38 0.63
CA GLY A 117 10.25 -8.16 1.38
C GLY A 117 8.77 -7.94 1.65
N VAL A 118 7.93 -8.94 1.50
CA VAL A 118 6.47 -8.84 1.70
C VAL A 118 6.07 -9.51 3.02
N THR A 119 5.27 -8.80 3.80
CA THR A 119 4.54 -9.34 4.95
C THR A 119 3.06 -9.32 4.62
N ARG A 120 2.47 -10.47 4.40
CA ARG A 120 1.05 -10.57 4.14
C ARG A 120 0.28 -10.85 5.42
N ILE A 121 -0.74 -10.04 5.68
CA ILE A 121 -1.67 -10.24 6.79
C ILE A 121 -2.90 -10.93 6.21
N GLU A 122 -3.15 -12.15 6.65
CA GLU A 122 -4.28 -12.93 6.17
C GLU A 122 -5.60 -12.30 6.64
N LYS A 123 -6.57 -12.20 5.73
CA LYS A 123 -7.88 -11.64 6.06
C LYS A 123 -8.62 -12.56 7.03
N ILE A 124 -9.11 -11.96 8.10
CA ILE A 124 -9.90 -12.65 9.13
C ILE A 124 -11.36 -12.54 8.70
N LYS A 125 -12.02 -13.69 8.60
CA LYS A 125 -13.44 -13.72 8.30
C LYS A 125 -14.25 -13.28 9.52
N ALA A 126 -15.20 -12.39 9.26
CA ALA A 126 -16.09 -11.89 10.31
C ALA A 126 -17.11 -12.96 10.71
#